data_4769d85182c1fa797de84c0b255b8fff
#
_entry.id   4769d85182c1fa797de84c0b255b8fff
#
_cell.length_a   1.000
_cell.length_b   1.000
_cell.length_c   1.000
_cell.angle_alpha   90.00
_cell.angle_beta   90.00
_cell.angle_gamma   90.00
#
_symmetry.space_group_name_H-M   'P 1'
#
loop_
_entity.id
_entity.type
_entity.pdbx_description
1 polymer ?
#
loop_
_entity_poly.entity_id
_entity_poly.type
_entity_poly.pdbx_seq_one_letter_code
_entity_poly.pdbx_strand_id
1 'polypeptide(L)'
;SKQRASSKTNRAMFSYYVHIPYCVRRCGYCDFNTYTPSELQDGASLEIVSADYIDAVLRELETTPTDEVSTIFFGGGTPSLMPPKDLGRVLTAIKARNGVTEDCEITLEANPDSVTQEKLDGYIAAGFNRISFGMQSNKEHVLKVLDRTHNPENVRKAVDMARAAGFPSISVDLIYGAPGESLSDWASTVKEALSLDIDHISAYALIVEDGTKLAAQIKRGELTMPDDDLMADMYLLVDQQTLQKGMKWYELSNWSKPGHQSRHNIAYWKSQNWWGLGPGAHSHIDQKRFWNVKHPNAYKERVFAGESPIKDSEILTDEQRKSEYIMLAIRMPQGVRKAALTVAQYERTMEYIKSGHVIDREDSIALTPKGRLIADRLTQEMLA
;
A
#
# COMPACT_ATOMS: atom_id res chain seq x y z
N SER A 1 -0.23 -38.32 31.00
CA SER A 1 -0.55 -37.08 30.31
C SER A 1 0.57 -36.71 29.37
N LYS A 2 0.43 -37.04 28.08
CA LYS A 2 1.38 -36.62 27.03
C LYS A 2 0.87 -35.29 26.49
N GLN A 3 1.64 -34.24 26.74
CA GLN A 3 1.47 -32.94 26.08
C GLN A 3 1.69 -33.13 24.58
N ARG A 4 0.64 -32.93 23.79
CA ARG A 4 0.74 -32.72 22.35
C ARG A 4 1.32 -31.31 22.15
N ALA A 5 2.60 -31.22 21.87
CA ALA A 5 3.17 -30.04 21.24
C ALA A 5 2.54 -29.89 19.86
N SER A 6 1.69 -28.91 19.68
CA SER A 6 1.16 -28.56 18.37
C SER A 6 2.31 -28.02 17.52
N SER A 7 2.75 -28.78 16.54
CA SER A 7 3.56 -28.24 15.46
C SER A 7 2.73 -27.15 14.76
N LYS A 8 3.04 -25.88 15.00
CA LYS A 8 2.57 -24.80 14.14
C LYS A 8 3.22 -25.04 12.76
N THR A 9 2.54 -25.78 11.93
CA THR A 9 2.84 -25.84 10.50
C THR A 9 2.85 -24.41 10.00
N ASN A 10 3.91 -24.08 9.26
CA ASN A 10 4.09 -22.79 8.58
C ASN A 10 3.01 -22.72 7.46
N ARG A 11 1.74 -22.45 7.84
CA ARG A 11 0.67 -22.22 6.87
C ARG A 11 1.03 -20.97 6.09
N ALA A 12 0.99 -21.08 4.78
CA ALA A 12 1.14 -19.92 3.90
C ALA A 12 0.09 -18.87 4.32
N MET A 13 0.54 -17.63 4.54
CA MET A 13 -0.36 -16.54 4.89
C MET A 13 -1.26 -16.24 3.69
N PHE A 14 -2.55 -16.05 3.94
CA PHE A 14 -3.52 -15.64 2.93
C PHE A 14 -4.11 -14.29 3.30
N SER A 15 -4.29 -13.43 2.31
CA SER A 15 -4.71 -12.05 2.50
C SER A 15 -5.84 -11.67 1.54
N TYR A 16 -6.69 -10.73 1.96
CA TYR A 16 -7.61 -10.04 1.05
C TYR A 16 -7.21 -8.60 0.86
N TYR A 17 -7.21 -8.16 -0.40
CA TYR A 17 -7.26 -6.76 -0.78
C TYR A 17 -8.66 -6.44 -1.27
N VAL A 18 -9.33 -5.44 -0.69
CA VAL A 18 -10.66 -4.99 -1.10
C VAL A 18 -10.51 -3.62 -1.75
N HIS A 19 -10.73 -3.57 -3.05
CA HIS A 19 -10.61 -2.34 -3.82
C HIS A 19 -11.86 -1.49 -3.68
N ILE A 20 -11.73 -0.24 -3.24
CA ILE A 20 -12.82 0.74 -3.23
C ILE A 20 -12.52 1.77 -4.32
N PRO A 21 -13.26 1.75 -5.45
CA PRO A 21 -12.89 2.54 -6.62
C PRO A 21 -13.33 4.02 -6.56
N TYR A 22 -13.91 4.47 -5.46
CA TYR A 22 -14.58 5.77 -5.40
C TYR A 22 -13.69 6.86 -4.80
N CYS A 23 -13.66 8.02 -5.49
CA CYS A 23 -13.07 9.26 -4.99
C CYS A 23 -14.05 10.40 -5.19
N VAL A 24 -14.04 11.39 -4.29
CA VAL A 24 -14.75 12.66 -4.51
C VAL A 24 -14.13 13.41 -5.69
N ARG A 25 -12.79 13.39 -5.75
CA ARG A 25 -12.00 14.00 -6.80
C ARG A 25 -10.75 13.16 -7.06
N ARG A 26 -10.35 13.04 -8.32
CA ARG A 26 -9.09 12.38 -8.70
C ARG A 26 -7.93 13.36 -8.54
N CYS A 27 -6.88 12.92 -7.83
CA CYS A 27 -5.64 13.68 -7.70
C CYS A 27 -4.89 13.75 -9.03
N GLY A 28 -4.12 14.82 -9.26
CA GLY A 28 -3.44 15.07 -10.52
C GLY A 28 -2.34 14.07 -10.89
N TYR A 29 -1.79 13.37 -9.90
CA TYR A 29 -0.74 12.34 -10.05
C TYR A 29 -1.27 10.90 -10.04
N CYS A 30 -2.58 10.70 -9.74
CA CYS A 30 -3.13 9.38 -9.45
C CYS A 30 -3.39 8.58 -10.73
N ASP A 31 -2.78 7.41 -10.83
CA ASP A 31 -2.99 6.39 -11.87
C ASP A 31 -3.85 5.22 -11.40
N PHE A 32 -4.27 5.21 -10.13
CA PHE A 32 -5.07 4.14 -9.57
C PHE A 32 -6.42 4.01 -10.29
N ASN A 33 -6.96 2.79 -10.26
CA ASN A 33 -8.28 2.49 -10.83
C ASN A 33 -9.40 3.12 -9.99
N THR A 34 -9.55 4.43 -10.09
CA THR A 34 -10.49 5.23 -9.31
C THR A 34 -11.44 6.01 -10.19
N TYR A 35 -12.65 6.26 -9.68
CA TYR A 35 -13.72 6.92 -10.39
C TYR A 35 -14.38 7.97 -9.50
N THR A 36 -14.65 9.13 -10.07
CA THR A 36 -15.49 10.15 -9.45
C THR A 36 -16.95 9.93 -9.81
N PRO A 37 -17.93 10.47 -9.06
CA PRO A 37 -19.34 10.36 -9.39
C PRO A 37 -19.67 10.84 -10.82
N SER A 38 -19.00 11.88 -11.30
CA SER A 38 -19.19 12.41 -12.66
C SER A 38 -18.72 11.45 -13.78
N GLU A 39 -17.74 10.59 -13.50
CA GLU A 39 -17.23 9.60 -14.47
C GLU A 39 -18.09 8.34 -14.51
N LEU A 40 -18.85 8.06 -13.47
CA LEU A 40 -19.70 6.86 -13.40
C LEU A 40 -21.05 7.01 -14.10
N GLN A 41 -21.36 8.18 -14.70
CA GLN A 41 -22.66 8.55 -15.28
C GLN A 41 -23.81 8.31 -14.31
N ASP A 42 -24.82 9.10 -14.26
CA ASP A 42 -26.15 8.90 -13.68
C ASP A 42 -26.57 9.84 -12.56
N GLY A 43 -25.75 10.77 -12.10
CA GLY A 43 -26.17 11.68 -11.02
C GLY A 43 -26.54 10.95 -9.71
N ALA A 44 -26.22 9.65 -9.63
CA ALA A 44 -26.45 8.84 -8.44
C ALA A 44 -25.52 9.31 -7.31
N SER A 45 -26.07 9.43 -6.12
CA SER A 45 -25.23 9.71 -4.93
C SER A 45 -24.27 8.54 -4.67
N LEU A 46 -23.11 8.85 -4.08
CA LEU A 46 -22.16 7.82 -3.62
C LEU A 46 -22.83 6.72 -2.79
N GLU A 47 -23.87 7.05 -2.03
CA GLU A 47 -24.62 6.11 -1.19
C GLU A 47 -25.34 5.03 -2.02
N ILE A 48 -25.94 5.40 -3.15
CA ILE A 48 -26.66 4.45 -4.02
C ILE A 48 -25.66 3.54 -4.73
N VAL A 49 -24.60 4.13 -5.29
CA VAL A 49 -23.55 3.37 -6.01
C VAL A 49 -22.81 2.43 -5.09
N SER A 50 -22.64 2.78 -3.81
CA SER A 50 -21.90 1.98 -2.83
C SER A 50 -22.65 0.73 -2.38
N ALA A 51 -23.97 0.78 -2.22
CA ALA A 51 -24.75 -0.38 -1.75
C ALA A 51 -24.68 -1.55 -2.75
N ASP A 52 -24.97 -1.31 -4.02
CA ASP A 52 -24.88 -2.33 -5.09
C ASP A 52 -23.44 -2.83 -5.26
N TYR A 53 -22.48 -1.96 -5.06
CA TYR A 53 -21.07 -2.32 -5.14
C TYR A 53 -20.66 -3.34 -4.08
N ILE A 54 -21.08 -3.13 -2.84
CA ILE A 54 -20.79 -4.08 -1.74
C ILE A 54 -21.47 -5.42 -1.99
N ASP A 55 -22.68 -5.42 -2.54
CA ASP A 55 -23.38 -6.66 -2.91
C ASP A 55 -22.61 -7.44 -3.99
N ALA A 56 -22.02 -6.74 -4.96
CA ALA A 56 -21.15 -7.37 -5.97
C ALA A 56 -19.87 -7.94 -5.34
N VAL A 57 -19.22 -7.21 -4.45
CA VAL A 57 -18.02 -7.70 -3.71
C VAL A 57 -18.35 -8.95 -2.90
N LEU A 58 -19.49 -8.98 -2.23
CA LEU A 58 -19.95 -10.13 -1.46
C LEU A 58 -20.21 -11.36 -2.36
N ARG A 59 -20.76 -11.17 -3.54
CA ARG A 59 -20.91 -12.27 -4.52
C ARG A 59 -19.57 -12.76 -5.07
N GLU A 60 -18.64 -11.88 -5.37
CA GLU A 60 -17.30 -12.28 -5.79
C GLU A 60 -16.63 -13.10 -4.68
N LEU A 61 -16.76 -12.69 -3.42
CA LEU A 61 -16.20 -13.38 -2.26
C LEU A 61 -16.64 -14.86 -2.20
N GLU A 62 -17.86 -15.18 -2.64
CA GLU A 62 -18.35 -16.56 -2.67
C GLU A 62 -17.52 -17.50 -3.56
N THR A 63 -16.77 -16.95 -4.52
CA THR A 63 -15.94 -17.70 -5.47
C THR A 63 -14.49 -17.86 -5.04
N THR A 64 -14.09 -17.22 -3.95
CA THR A 64 -12.69 -17.18 -3.50
C THR A 64 -12.29 -18.42 -2.69
N PRO A 65 -11.00 -18.71 -2.49
CA PRO A 65 -10.53 -19.74 -1.56
C PRO A 65 -11.06 -19.53 -0.14
N THR A 66 -11.03 -20.59 0.68
CA THR A 66 -11.50 -20.57 2.08
C THR A 66 -10.36 -20.66 3.08
N ASP A 67 -9.16 -20.26 2.69
CA ASP A 67 -7.99 -20.25 3.57
C ASP A 67 -8.19 -19.22 4.70
N GLU A 68 -7.64 -19.52 5.89
CA GLU A 68 -7.66 -18.61 7.02
C GLU A 68 -6.91 -17.32 6.71
N VAL A 69 -7.52 -16.17 6.98
CA VAL A 69 -7.04 -14.86 6.56
C VAL A 69 -6.19 -14.20 7.65
N SER A 70 -5.01 -13.75 7.29
CA SER A 70 -4.08 -13.07 8.19
C SER A 70 -4.10 -11.55 8.08
N THR A 71 -4.45 -11.01 6.90
CA THR A 71 -4.61 -9.58 6.70
C THR A 71 -5.74 -9.25 5.73
N ILE A 72 -6.43 -8.14 5.97
CA ILE A 72 -7.46 -7.58 5.08
C ILE A 72 -7.15 -6.10 4.90
N PHE A 73 -7.05 -5.64 3.66
CA PHE A 73 -6.71 -4.27 3.35
C PHE A 73 -7.78 -3.65 2.44
N PHE A 74 -8.40 -2.58 2.89
CA PHE A 74 -9.32 -1.77 2.09
C PHE A 74 -8.58 -0.56 1.55
N GLY A 75 -8.41 -0.51 0.25
CA GLY A 75 -7.63 0.52 -0.44
C GLY A 75 -8.19 0.91 -1.80
N GLY A 76 -7.43 1.70 -2.52
CA GLY A 76 -7.70 2.10 -3.90
C GLY A 76 -8.04 3.57 -4.07
N GLY A 77 -9.31 3.94 -4.07
CA GLY A 77 -9.76 5.32 -4.11
C GLY A 77 -9.74 5.97 -2.74
N THR A 78 -10.89 6.04 -2.12
CA THR A 78 -11.03 6.59 -0.76
C THR A 78 -11.99 5.72 0.05
N PRO A 79 -11.52 4.62 0.64
CA PRO A 79 -12.37 3.70 1.40
C PRO A 79 -13.16 4.36 2.53
N SER A 80 -12.61 5.40 3.16
CA SER A 80 -13.30 6.18 4.20
C SER A 80 -14.51 7.00 3.74
N LEU A 81 -14.80 7.03 2.43
CA LEU A 81 -16.08 7.55 1.92
C LEU A 81 -17.23 6.58 2.20
N MET A 82 -16.93 5.28 2.26
CA MET A 82 -17.94 4.24 2.47
C MET A 82 -18.47 4.25 3.90
N PRO A 83 -19.77 3.99 4.09
CA PRO A 83 -20.32 3.82 5.44
C PRO A 83 -19.66 2.65 6.18
N PRO A 84 -19.33 2.80 7.48
CA PRO A 84 -18.75 1.71 8.28
C PRO A 84 -19.55 0.41 8.23
N LYS A 85 -20.89 0.50 8.20
CA LYS A 85 -21.79 -0.66 8.11
C LYS A 85 -21.56 -1.49 6.84
N ASP A 86 -21.27 -0.82 5.73
CA ASP A 86 -21.12 -1.47 4.43
C ASP A 86 -19.77 -2.21 4.34
N LEU A 87 -18.68 -1.59 4.79
CA LEU A 87 -17.39 -2.27 4.90
C LEU A 87 -17.44 -3.38 5.96
N GLY A 88 -18.20 -3.18 7.03
CA GLY A 88 -18.43 -4.19 8.07
C GLY A 88 -19.14 -5.44 7.54
N ARG A 89 -20.03 -5.32 6.54
CA ARG A 89 -20.65 -6.47 5.87
C ARG A 89 -19.60 -7.35 5.18
N VAL A 90 -18.64 -6.73 4.50
CA VAL A 90 -17.56 -7.48 3.83
C VAL A 90 -16.69 -8.19 4.88
N LEU A 91 -16.29 -7.50 5.94
CA LEU A 91 -15.51 -8.11 7.03
C LEU A 91 -16.25 -9.28 7.70
N THR A 92 -17.54 -9.12 7.97
CA THR A 92 -18.38 -10.19 8.55
C THR A 92 -18.42 -11.40 7.64
N ALA A 93 -18.61 -11.19 6.33
CA ALA A 93 -18.65 -12.27 5.35
C ALA A 93 -17.31 -13.01 5.23
N ILE A 94 -16.18 -12.27 5.19
CA ILE A 94 -14.84 -12.88 5.18
C ILE A 94 -14.62 -13.71 6.45
N LYS A 95 -14.92 -13.16 7.61
CA LYS A 95 -14.76 -13.88 8.89
C LYS A 95 -15.61 -15.15 8.97
N ALA A 96 -16.85 -15.08 8.48
CA ALA A 96 -17.76 -16.23 8.49
C ALA A 96 -17.34 -17.33 7.49
N ARG A 97 -16.81 -16.92 6.33
CA ARG A 97 -16.42 -17.85 5.26
C ARG A 97 -15.06 -18.50 5.48
N ASN A 98 -14.06 -17.68 5.80
CA ASN A 98 -12.66 -18.09 5.85
C ASN A 98 -12.14 -18.35 7.27
N GLY A 99 -12.72 -17.68 8.27
CA GLY A 99 -12.04 -17.45 9.51
C GLY A 99 -10.89 -16.43 9.36
N VAL A 100 -10.46 -15.87 10.47
CA VAL A 100 -9.31 -14.96 10.52
C VAL A 100 -8.38 -15.35 11.66
N THR A 101 -7.08 -15.11 11.50
CA THR A 101 -6.13 -15.31 12.60
C THR A 101 -6.46 -14.39 13.78
N GLU A 102 -6.09 -14.80 15.00
CA GLU A 102 -6.35 -14.02 16.23
C GLU A 102 -5.82 -12.59 16.14
N ASP A 103 -4.68 -12.43 15.47
CA ASP A 103 -3.97 -11.16 15.27
C ASP A 103 -4.20 -10.55 13.88
N CYS A 104 -5.28 -10.89 13.18
CA CYS A 104 -5.56 -10.42 11.83
C CYS A 104 -5.47 -8.90 11.71
N GLU A 105 -4.60 -8.41 10.80
CA GLU A 105 -4.48 -7.00 10.50
C GLU A 105 -5.59 -6.57 9.54
N ILE A 106 -6.40 -5.59 9.93
CA ILE A 106 -7.51 -5.09 9.11
C ILE A 106 -7.33 -3.58 8.93
N THR A 107 -6.88 -3.21 7.73
CA THR A 107 -6.47 -1.84 7.38
C THR A 107 -7.54 -1.11 6.58
N LEU A 108 -7.73 0.16 6.88
CA LEU A 108 -8.54 1.13 6.13
C LEU A 108 -7.65 2.29 5.64
N GLU A 109 -7.63 2.57 4.35
CA GLU A 109 -7.13 3.83 3.82
C GLU A 109 -8.18 4.93 3.97
N ALA A 110 -7.74 6.12 4.37
CA ALA A 110 -8.62 7.23 4.67
C ALA A 110 -8.09 8.58 4.17
N ASN A 111 -9.01 9.42 3.71
CA ASN A 111 -8.75 10.84 3.51
C ASN A 111 -9.09 11.56 4.82
N PRO A 112 -8.20 12.42 5.35
CA PRO A 112 -8.44 13.13 6.61
C PRO A 112 -9.72 13.99 6.61
N ASP A 113 -10.15 14.50 5.46
CA ASP A 113 -11.39 15.29 5.33
C ASP A 113 -12.67 14.45 5.30
N SER A 114 -12.56 13.14 5.10
CA SER A 114 -13.72 12.24 4.92
C SER A 114 -14.17 11.54 6.20
N VAL A 115 -13.42 11.71 7.29
CA VAL A 115 -13.68 11.02 8.57
C VAL A 115 -14.33 11.95 9.59
N THR A 116 -15.16 11.36 10.43
CA THR A 116 -15.75 11.97 11.64
C THR A 116 -15.54 11.00 12.80
N GLN A 117 -15.69 11.47 14.04
CA GLN A 117 -15.60 10.57 15.20
C GLN A 117 -16.56 9.40 15.09
N GLU A 118 -17.82 9.66 14.71
CA GLU A 118 -18.85 8.62 14.52
C GLU A 118 -18.43 7.55 13.49
N LYS A 119 -17.85 7.97 12.35
CA LYS A 119 -17.35 7.02 11.34
C LYS A 119 -16.20 6.18 11.89
N LEU A 120 -15.24 6.80 12.57
CA LEU A 120 -14.09 6.12 13.14
C LEU A 120 -14.49 5.10 14.22
N ASP A 121 -15.42 5.49 15.09
CA ASP A 121 -16.02 4.58 16.08
C ASP A 121 -16.73 3.41 15.38
N GLY A 122 -17.44 3.69 14.29
CA GLY A 122 -18.10 2.67 13.46
C GLY A 122 -17.10 1.71 12.78
N TYR A 123 -15.96 2.18 12.29
CA TYR A 123 -14.92 1.31 11.72
C TYR A 123 -14.29 0.42 12.79
N ILE A 124 -14.00 0.95 13.99
CA ILE A 124 -13.52 0.14 15.12
C ILE A 124 -14.56 -0.94 15.48
N ALA A 125 -15.84 -0.56 15.59
CA ALA A 125 -16.93 -1.50 15.88
C ALA A 125 -17.07 -2.57 14.79
N ALA A 126 -16.79 -2.26 13.52
CA ALA A 126 -16.76 -3.23 12.42
C ALA A 126 -15.56 -4.17 12.48
N GLY A 127 -14.50 -3.80 13.22
CA GLY A 127 -13.32 -4.64 13.45
C GLY A 127 -12.05 -4.19 12.73
N PHE A 128 -12.02 -2.96 12.19
CA PHE A 128 -10.78 -2.37 11.72
C PHE A 128 -9.83 -2.10 12.88
N ASN A 129 -8.53 -2.38 12.70
CA ASN A 129 -7.52 -2.18 13.74
C ASN A 129 -6.29 -1.42 13.25
N ARG A 130 -6.29 -0.99 11.99
CA ARG A 130 -5.26 -0.15 11.40
C ARG A 130 -5.90 0.87 10.45
N ILE A 131 -5.41 2.11 10.48
CA ILE A 131 -5.86 3.17 9.56
C ILE A 131 -4.67 3.92 8.99
N SER A 132 -4.71 4.26 7.69
CA SER A 132 -3.68 5.09 7.03
C SER A 132 -4.32 6.34 6.46
N PHE A 133 -3.79 7.50 6.83
CA PHE A 133 -4.26 8.80 6.35
C PHE A 133 -3.36 9.36 5.26
N GLY A 134 -3.93 9.69 4.11
CA GLY A 134 -3.23 10.36 3.03
C GLY A 134 -2.93 11.82 3.36
N MET A 135 -1.83 12.09 4.05
CA MET A 135 -1.35 13.45 4.36
C MET A 135 -0.64 14.11 3.19
N GLN A 136 0.20 13.37 2.51
CA GLN A 136 1.06 13.75 1.36
C GLN A 136 2.10 14.83 1.70
N SER A 137 1.68 16.03 2.09
CA SER A 137 2.52 17.17 2.49
C SER A 137 1.78 18.09 3.46
N ASN A 138 2.52 18.88 4.23
CA ASN A 138 1.97 19.99 5.02
C ASN A 138 2.10 21.36 4.31
N LYS A 139 2.54 21.38 3.06
CA LYS A 139 2.75 22.60 2.27
C LYS A 139 1.64 22.78 1.25
N GLU A 140 0.93 23.90 1.33
CA GLU A 140 -0.17 24.21 0.41
C GLU A 140 0.26 24.20 -1.07
N HIS A 141 1.44 24.77 -1.39
CA HIS A 141 1.94 24.79 -2.77
C HIS A 141 2.24 23.39 -3.30
N VAL A 142 2.77 22.47 -2.46
CA VAL A 142 3.00 21.06 -2.81
C VAL A 142 1.66 20.34 -3.01
N LEU A 143 0.72 20.48 -2.08
CA LEU A 143 -0.62 19.92 -2.20
C LEU A 143 -1.34 20.41 -3.48
N LYS A 144 -1.16 21.67 -3.83
CA LYS A 144 -1.71 22.24 -5.07
C LYS A 144 -1.13 21.57 -6.32
N VAL A 145 0.17 21.31 -6.35
CA VAL A 145 0.82 20.57 -7.45
C VAL A 145 0.30 19.13 -7.54
N LEU A 146 0.09 18.49 -6.40
CA LEU A 146 -0.50 17.15 -6.31
C LEU A 146 -2.02 17.12 -6.59
N ASP A 147 -2.65 18.28 -6.80
CA ASP A 147 -4.10 18.43 -6.96
C ASP A 147 -4.91 17.85 -5.76
N ARG A 148 -4.34 18.03 -4.56
CA ARG A 148 -4.95 17.66 -3.27
C ARG A 148 -5.64 18.88 -2.67
N THR A 149 -6.84 18.66 -2.14
CA THR A 149 -7.68 19.75 -1.60
C THR A 149 -7.89 19.69 -0.09
N HIS A 150 -7.35 18.66 0.58
CA HIS A 150 -7.48 18.56 2.02
C HIS A 150 -6.70 19.68 2.75
N ASN A 151 -7.25 20.12 3.87
CA ASN A 151 -6.54 21.05 4.75
C ASN A 151 -5.50 20.26 5.57
N PRO A 152 -4.20 20.66 5.56
CA PRO A 152 -3.18 20.01 6.37
C PRO A 152 -3.50 19.91 7.86
N GLU A 153 -4.22 20.90 8.41
CA GLU A 153 -4.64 20.89 9.82
C GLU A 153 -5.63 19.76 10.15
N ASN A 154 -6.39 19.27 9.16
CA ASN A 154 -7.34 18.20 9.36
C ASN A 154 -6.66 16.85 9.57
N VAL A 155 -5.40 16.68 9.13
CA VAL A 155 -4.62 15.46 9.39
C VAL A 155 -4.45 15.23 10.89
N ARG A 156 -4.05 16.27 11.64
CA ARG A 156 -3.91 16.19 13.11
C ARG A 156 -5.24 15.82 13.76
N LYS A 157 -6.32 16.50 13.40
CA LYS A 157 -7.66 16.22 13.92
C LYS A 157 -8.09 14.78 13.63
N ALA A 158 -7.82 14.29 12.40
CA ALA A 158 -8.15 12.92 12.00
C ALA A 158 -7.36 11.88 12.82
N VAL A 159 -6.05 12.10 13.03
CA VAL A 159 -5.21 11.25 13.88
C VAL A 159 -5.71 11.24 15.32
N ASP A 160 -5.98 12.41 15.91
CA ASP A 160 -6.50 12.53 17.28
C ASP A 160 -7.85 11.81 17.45
N MET A 161 -8.77 11.98 16.49
CA MET A 161 -10.05 11.30 16.48
C MET A 161 -9.89 9.78 16.32
N ALA A 162 -8.96 9.30 15.46
CA ALA A 162 -8.70 7.88 15.29
C ALA A 162 -8.12 7.26 16.58
N ARG A 163 -7.25 7.98 17.29
CA ARG A 163 -6.73 7.55 18.58
C ARG A 163 -7.86 7.49 19.63
N ALA A 164 -8.71 8.51 19.66
CA ALA A 164 -9.88 8.54 20.55
C ALA A 164 -10.88 7.41 20.27
N ALA A 165 -11.07 7.02 19.00
CA ALA A 165 -11.87 5.87 18.60
C ALA A 165 -11.23 4.52 19.00
N GLY A 166 -9.94 4.49 19.33
CA GLY A 166 -9.23 3.29 19.78
C GLY A 166 -8.46 2.53 18.71
N PHE A 167 -8.11 3.16 17.57
CA PHE A 167 -7.25 2.52 16.59
C PHE A 167 -5.88 2.20 17.19
N PRO A 168 -5.47 0.91 17.26
CA PRO A 168 -4.19 0.51 17.84
C PRO A 168 -3.00 0.86 16.95
N SER A 169 -3.21 1.01 15.63
CA SER A 169 -2.16 1.38 14.68
C SER A 169 -2.64 2.46 13.71
N ILE A 170 -1.91 3.58 13.69
CA ILE A 170 -2.22 4.74 12.84
C ILE A 170 -1.00 5.05 11.97
N SER A 171 -1.24 5.19 10.67
CA SER A 171 -0.24 5.55 9.67
C SER A 171 -0.57 6.88 9.00
N VAL A 172 0.45 7.57 8.51
CA VAL A 172 0.30 8.64 7.53
C VAL A 172 1.13 8.34 6.29
N ASP A 173 0.56 8.68 5.13
CA ASP A 173 1.23 8.51 3.85
C ASP A 173 1.70 9.88 3.36
N LEU A 174 2.98 9.96 3.01
CA LEU A 174 3.66 11.16 2.53
C LEU A 174 4.14 10.93 1.09
N ILE A 175 4.20 12.01 0.31
CA ILE A 175 4.81 12.02 -1.02
C ILE A 175 5.89 13.08 -1.02
N TYR A 176 7.09 12.72 -1.48
CA TYR A 176 8.19 13.66 -1.68
C TYR A 176 8.61 13.75 -3.13
N GLY A 177 9.31 14.83 -3.47
CA GLY A 177 9.79 15.09 -4.82
C GLY A 177 8.73 15.65 -5.74
N ALA A 178 7.75 16.39 -5.21
CA ALA A 178 6.82 17.14 -6.04
C ALA A 178 7.52 18.31 -6.75
N PRO A 179 7.13 18.65 -7.99
CA PRO A 179 7.63 19.84 -8.66
C PRO A 179 7.56 21.09 -7.78
N GLY A 180 8.70 21.75 -7.59
CA GLY A 180 8.84 22.96 -6.75
C GLY A 180 8.94 22.71 -5.25
N GLU A 181 8.93 21.46 -4.79
CA GLU A 181 9.18 21.14 -3.40
C GLU A 181 10.66 21.26 -3.06
N SER A 182 11.00 22.00 -2.03
CA SER A 182 12.36 22.11 -1.50
C SER A 182 12.64 21.06 -0.41
N LEU A 183 13.93 20.81 -0.14
CA LEU A 183 14.33 19.95 0.98
C LEU A 183 13.81 20.49 2.33
N SER A 184 13.71 21.83 2.49
CA SER A 184 13.16 22.45 3.68
C SER A 184 11.64 22.27 3.81
N ASP A 185 10.90 22.25 2.70
CA ASP A 185 9.47 21.91 2.69
C ASP A 185 9.24 20.48 3.13
N TRP A 186 10.03 19.56 2.55
CA TRP A 186 10.00 18.15 2.92
C TRP A 186 10.36 17.94 4.39
N ALA A 187 11.43 18.57 4.88
CA ALA A 187 11.82 18.49 6.29
C ALA A 187 10.70 18.96 7.23
N SER A 188 10.00 20.03 6.85
CA SER A 188 8.83 20.51 7.59
C SER A 188 7.68 19.51 7.59
N THR A 189 7.40 18.88 6.44
CA THR A 189 6.35 17.85 6.30
C THR A 189 6.65 16.63 7.18
N VAL A 190 7.88 16.11 7.13
CA VAL A 190 8.29 14.96 7.96
C VAL A 190 8.23 15.29 9.45
N LYS A 191 8.70 16.49 9.83
CA LYS A 191 8.64 16.96 11.22
C LYS A 191 7.20 17.05 11.73
N GLU A 192 6.29 17.58 10.92
CA GLU A 192 4.86 17.66 11.27
C GLU A 192 4.27 16.25 11.43
N ALA A 193 4.49 15.35 10.47
CA ALA A 193 4.04 13.97 10.55
C ALA A 193 4.54 13.27 11.83
N LEU A 194 5.82 13.44 12.17
CA LEU A 194 6.45 12.86 13.36
C LEU A 194 6.03 13.53 14.67
N SER A 195 5.30 14.65 14.62
CA SER A 195 4.69 15.30 15.78
C SER A 195 3.30 14.78 16.11
N LEU A 196 2.71 13.99 15.21
CA LEU A 196 1.41 13.35 15.39
C LEU A 196 1.55 12.06 16.23
N ASP A 197 0.46 11.63 16.86
CA ASP A 197 0.43 10.33 17.57
C ASP A 197 0.21 9.17 16.59
N ILE A 198 1.23 8.90 15.80
CA ILE A 198 1.26 7.85 14.79
C ILE A 198 2.27 6.75 15.12
N ASP A 199 2.12 5.60 14.47
CA ASP A 199 2.94 4.42 14.66
C ASP A 199 3.73 4.03 13.41
N HIS A 200 3.39 4.63 12.27
CA HIS A 200 3.88 4.24 10.95
C HIS A 200 3.89 5.44 10.00
N ILE A 201 4.87 5.47 9.12
CA ILE A 201 4.96 6.43 8.01
C ILE A 201 5.26 5.66 6.72
N SER A 202 4.47 5.95 5.68
CA SER A 202 4.83 5.66 4.30
C SER A 202 5.36 6.96 3.67
N ALA A 203 6.49 6.92 2.98
CA ALA A 203 7.02 8.05 2.23
C ALA A 203 7.41 7.60 0.83
N TYR A 204 6.61 8.00 -0.14
CA TYR A 204 6.77 7.60 -1.54
C TYR A 204 7.41 8.72 -2.36
N ALA A 205 8.41 8.37 -3.17
CA ALA A 205 8.86 9.25 -4.22
C ALA A 205 7.72 9.48 -5.21
N LEU A 206 7.50 10.73 -5.61
CA LEU A 206 6.52 11.01 -6.66
C LEU A 206 6.99 10.41 -7.98
N ILE A 207 6.22 9.46 -8.49
CA ILE A 207 6.40 8.91 -9.82
C ILE A 207 5.40 9.57 -10.76
N VAL A 208 5.88 9.98 -11.93
CA VAL A 208 5.04 10.60 -12.96
C VAL A 208 4.56 9.53 -13.92
N GLU A 209 3.33 9.10 -13.73
CA GLU A 209 2.71 8.06 -14.55
C GLU A 209 2.08 8.67 -15.82
N ASP A 210 2.28 7.99 -16.94
CA ASP A 210 1.70 8.38 -18.23
C ASP A 210 0.16 8.45 -18.14
N GLY A 211 -0.42 9.43 -18.83
CA GLY A 211 -1.87 9.64 -18.84
C GLY A 211 -2.42 10.44 -17.66
N THR A 212 -1.58 10.79 -16.68
CA THR A 212 -1.98 11.64 -15.56
C THR A 212 -1.98 13.14 -15.96
N LYS A 213 -2.74 13.94 -15.22
CA LYS A 213 -2.72 15.41 -15.39
C LYS A 213 -1.33 15.97 -15.14
N LEU A 214 -0.62 15.46 -14.13
CA LEU A 214 0.74 15.87 -13.80
C LEU A 214 1.72 15.58 -14.94
N ALA A 215 1.65 14.39 -15.55
CA ALA A 215 2.48 14.06 -16.72
C ALA A 215 2.24 15.02 -17.88
N ALA A 216 0.98 15.37 -18.14
CA ALA A 216 0.64 16.33 -19.17
C ALA A 216 1.21 17.74 -18.90
N GLN A 217 1.20 18.20 -17.65
CA GLN A 217 1.77 19.50 -17.26
C GLN A 217 3.29 19.52 -17.40
N ILE A 218 3.97 18.44 -16.99
CA ILE A 218 5.42 18.30 -17.17
C ILE A 218 5.78 18.26 -18.65
N LYS A 219 5.06 17.51 -19.47
CA LYS A 219 5.29 17.42 -20.92
C LYS A 219 5.13 18.78 -21.62
N ARG A 220 4.24 19.65 -21.13
CA ARG A 220 4.07 21.02 -21.64
C ARG A 220 5.10 22.01 -21.10
N GLY A 221 6.01 21.59 -20.20
CA GLY A 221 7.00 22.45 -19.56
C GLY A 221 6.43 23.40 -18.49
N GLU A 222 5.20 23.16 -18.03
CA GLU A 222 4.57 23.95 -16.96
C GLU A 222 5.16 23.64 -15.59
N LEU A 223 5.65 22.41 -15.41
CA LEU A 223 6.27 21.93 -14.18
C LEU A 223 7.58 21.19 -14.51
N THR A 224 8.56 21.29 -13.60
CA THR A 224 9.86 20.60 -13.71
C THR A 224 10.04 19.68 -12.50
N MET A 225 10.40 18.43 -12.75
CA MET A 225 10.74 17.48 -11.69
C MET A 225 12.03 17.90 -10.97
N PRO A 226 12.14 17.62 -9.65
CA PRO A 226 13.41 17.75 -8.96
C PRO A 226 14.46 16.81 -9.54
N ASP A 227 15.73 17.14 -9.33
CA ASP A 227 16.83 16.27 -9.72
C ASP A 227 16.97 15.05 -8.78
N ASP A 228 17.72 14.06 -9.22
CA ASP A 228 17.89 12.80 -8.50
C ASP A 228 18.65 12.99 -7.17
N ASP A 229 19.56 13.98 -7.09
CA ASP A 229 20.33 14.26 -5.86
C ASP A 229 19.39 14.81 -4.79
N LEU A 230 18.48 15.73 -5.14
CA LEU A 230 17.46 16.24 -4.21
C LEU A 230 16.52 15.15 -3.76
N MET A 231 16.10 14.25 -4.66
CA MET A 231 15.27 13.09 -4.31
C MET A 231 15.99 12.16 -3.33
N ALA A 232 17.27 11.91 -3.53
CA ALA A 232 18.10 11.12 -2.63
C ALA A 232 18.22 11.77 -1.25
N ASP A 233 18.47 13.08 -1.18
CA ASP A 233 18.54 13.83 0.06
C ASP A 233 17.20 13.79 0.83
N MET A 234 16.06 13.89 0.13
CA MET A 234 14.73 13.77 0.73
C MET A 234 14.52 12.38 1.35
N TYR A 235 14.92 11.31 0.66
CA TYR A 235 14.83 9.96 1.18
C TYR A 235 15.69 9.76 2.44
N LEU A 236 16.94 10.20 2.41
CA LEU A 236 17.85 10.08 3.55
C LEU A 236 17.38 10.91 4.75
N LEU A 237 16.74 12.04 4.51
CA LEU A 237 16.17 12.89 5.55
C LEU A 237 15.05 12.16 6.31
N VAL A 238 14.08 11.58 5.60
CA VAL A 238 13.00 10.84 6.28
C VAL A 238 13.53 9.61 7.01
N ASP A 239 14.47 8.86 6.44
CA ASP A 239 15.11 7.71 7.10
C ASP A 239 15.79 8.12 8.42
N GLN A 240 16.52 9.23 8.43
CA GLN A 240 17.18 9.75 9.62
C GLN A 240 16.17 10.24 10.68
N GLN A 241 15.16 11.01 10.27
CA GLN A 241 14.21 11.59 11.21
C GLN A 241 13.28 10.54 11.84
N THR A 242 12.84 9.56 11.08
CA THR A 242 12.03 8.43 11.58
C THR A 242 12.82 7.60 12.58
N LEU A 243 14.11 7.31 12.29
CA LEU A 243 14.99 6.58 13.20
C LEU A 243 15.15 7.30 14.54
N GLN A 244 15.31 8.64 14.54
CA GLN A 244 15.40 9.45 15.76
C GLN A 244 14.12 9.37 16.63
N LYS A 245 12.98 9.05 16.01
CA LYS A 245 11.68 8.84 16.68
C LYS A 245 11.39 7.39 17.03
N GLY A 246 12.37 6.49 16.89
CA GLY A 246 12.23 5.07 17.20
C GLY A 246 11.45 4.27 16.14
N MET A 247 11.18 4.84 14.99
CA MET A 247 10.64 4.13 13.84
C MET A 247 11.77 3.53 13.01
N LYS A 248 11.63 2.27 12.64
CA LYS A 248 12.62 1.55 11.83
C LYS A 248 12.09 1.29 10.43
N TRP A 249 12.95 1.45 9.47
CA TRP A 249 12.72 0.99 8.11
C TRP A 249 12.48 -0.53 8.08
N TYR A 250 11.45 -0.96 7.36
CA TYR A 250 11.12 -2.39 7.21
C TYR A 250 10.84 -2.81 5.76
N GLU A 251 10.67 -1.87 4.87
CA GLU A 251 10.71 -2.02 3.41
C GLU A 251 10.92 -0.63 2.77
N LEU A 252 11.15 -0.58 1.45
CA LEU A 252 11.76 0.55 0.75
C LEU A 252 11.20 1.93 1.12
N SER A 253 9.87 2.04 1.25
CA SER A 253 9.16 3.31 1.46
C SER A 253 8.47 3.42 2.82
N ASN A 254 8.70 2.48 3.74
CA ASN A 254 7.93 2.40 4.98
C ASN A 254 8.78 2.25 6.24
N TRP A 255 8.42 3.03 7.26
CA TRP A 255 9.02 3.04 8.59
C TRP A 255 7.96 2.90 9.66
N SER A 256 8.22 2.17 10.72
CA SER A 256 7.27 1.98 11.81
C SER A 256 7.93 1.84 13.17
N LYS A 257 7.17 2.12 14.23
CA LYS A 257 7.48 1.63 15.57
C LYS A 257 7.47 0.09 15.56
N PRO A 258 8.21 -0.57 16.48
CA PRO A 258 8.18 -2.03 16.62
C PRO A 258 6.74 -2.56 16.78
N GLY A 259 6.39 -3.57 16.00
CA GLY A 259 5.05 -4.19 16.04
C GLY A 259 3.98 -3.49 15.18
N HIS A 260 4.30 -2.37 14.51
CA HIS A 260 3.37 -1.62 13.68
C HIS A 260 3.69 -1.64 12.18
N GLN A 261 4.57 -2.56 11.75
CA GLN A 261 4.79 -2.81 10.32
C GLN A 261 3.48 -3.24 9.66
N SER A 262 3.17 -2.75 8.46
CA SER A 262 2.05 -3.27 7.68
C SER A 262 2.34 -4.70 7.26
N ARG A 263 1.65 -5.65 7.87
CA ARG A 263 1.81 -7.08 7.54
C ARG A 263 1.26 -7.39 6.16
N HIS A 264 0.25 -6.63 5.72
CA HIS A 264 -0.29 -6.73 4.37
C HIS A 264 0.77 -6.35 3.32
N ASN A 265 1.50 -5.23 3.50
CA ASN A 265 2.60 -4.85 2.61
C ASN A 265 3.72 -5.89 2.65
N ILE A 266 4.08 -6.38 3.83
CA ILE A 266 5.10 -7.44 3.96
C ILE A 266 4.67 -8.71 3.22
N ALA A 267 3.38 -9.05 3.18
CA ALA A 267 2.88 -10.20 2.43
C ALA A 267 3.15 -10.05 0.92
N TYR A 268 2.99 -8.86 0.35
CA TYR A 268 3.34 -8.57 -1.04
C TYR A 268 4.85 -8.71 -1.29
N TRP A 269 5.70 -8.11 -0.43
CA TRP A 269 7.16 -8.21 -0.55
C TRP A 269 7.69 -9.63 -0.42
N LYS A 270 6.92 -10.52 0.21
CA LYS A 270 7.24 -11.95 0.36
C LYS A 270 6.53 -12.85 -0.66
N SER A 271 5.86 -12.28 -1.65
CA SER A 271 5.08 -13.03 -2.67
C SER A 271 4.13 -14.05 -2.04
N GLN A 272 3.47 -13.68 -0.93
CA GLN A 272 2.47 -14.53 -0.30
C GLN A 272 1.16 -14.50 -1.11
N ASN A 273 0.25 -15.41 -0.80
CA ASN A 273 -1.03 -15.48 -1.49
C ASN A 273 -1.97 -14.37 -1.04
N TRP A 274 -2.58 -13.69 -2.01
CA TRP A 274 -3.66 -12.75 -1.75
C TRP A 274 -4.72 -12.80 -2.85
N TRP A 275 -5.94 -12.48 -2.48
CA TRP A 275 -7.04 -12.28 -3.42
C TRP A 275 -7.49 -10.82 -3.39
N GLY A 276 -7.55 -10.20 -4.56
CA GLY A 276 -8.10 -8.86 -4.74
C GLY A 276 -9.58 -8.92 -5.13
N LEU A 277 -10.42 -8.35 -4.29
CA LEU A 277 -11.86 -8.19 -4.53
C LEU A 277 -12.14 -6.81 -5.14
N GLY A 278 -13.03 -6.76 -6.11
CA GLY A 278 -13.46 -5.51 -6.73
C GLY A 278 -12.83 -5.22 -8.10
N PRO A 279 -13.27 -4.13 -8.78
CA PRO A 279 -12.85 -3.79 -10.14
C PRO A 279 -11.37 -3.41 -10.20
N GLY A 280 -10.65 -3.99 -11.16
CA GLY A 280 -9.23 -3.76 -11.35
C GLY A 280 -8.32 -4.34 -10.27
N ALA A 281 -8.88 -5.03 -9.27
CA ALA A 281 -8.09 -5.67 -8.23
C ALA A 281 -7.24 -6.80 -8.81
N HIS A 282 -5.99 -6.86 -8.36
CA HIS A 282 -5.05 -7.91 -8.71
C HIS A 282 -5.00 -8.98 -7.62
N SER A 283 -4.75 -10.21 -8.02
CA SER A 283 -4.61 -11.37 -7.14
C SER A 283 -3.35 -12.14 -7.45
N HIS A 284 -2.81 -12.84 -6.46
CA HIS A 284 -1.69 -13.75 -6.60
C HIS A 284 -1.95 -15.00 -5.75
N ILE A 285 -2.14 -16.13 -6.41
CA ILE A 285 -2.33 -17.43 -5.77
C ILE A 285 -1.30 -18.40 -6.32
N ASP A 286 -0.36 -18.81 -5.49
CA ASP A 286 0.78 -19.66 -5.80
C ASP A 286 1.65 -19.06 -6.93
N GLN A 287 1.47 -19.51 -8.17
CA GLN A 287 2.22 -19.03 -9.33
C GLN A 287 1.35 -18.23 -10.30
N LYS A 288 0.06 -18.11 -10.00
CA LYS A 288 -0.91 -17.46 -10.88
C LYS A 288 -1.22 -16.07 -10.39
N ARG A 289 -1.07 -15.09 -11.28
CA ARG A 289 -1.60 -13.75 -11.13
C ARG A 289 -2.80 -13.56 -12.02
N PHE A 290 -3.78 -12.83 -11.55
CA PHE A 290 -4.95 -12.47 -12.33
C PHE A 290 -5.53 -11.15 -11.83
N TRP A 291 -6.31 -10.51 -12.67
CA TRP A 291 -6.90 -9.22 -12.33
C TRP A 291 -8.29 -9.08 -12.92
N ASN A 292 -9.12 -8.33 -12.20
CA ASN A 292 -10.50 -8.09 -12.57
C ASN A 292 -10.63 -6.99 -13.64
N VAL A 293 -11.79 -6.94 -14.30
CA VAL A 293 -12.14 -5.82 -15.19
C VAL A 293 -12.11 -4.50 -14.42
N LYS A 294 -11.62 -3.43 -15.07
CA LYS A 294 -11.35 -2.16 -14.37
C LYS A 294 -12.62 -1.34 -14.08
N HIS A 295 -13.57 -1.28 -15.02
CA HIS A 295 -14.73 -0.41 -14.86
C HIS A 295 -15.73 -0.96 -13.83
N PRO A 296 -16.18 -0.17 -12.83
CA PRO A 296 -17.07 -0.67 -11.77
C PRO A 296 -18.39 -1.23 -12.27
N ASN A 297 -19.00 -0.62 -13.30
CA ASN A 297 -20.26 -1.14 -13.85
C ASN A 297 -20.06 -2.47 -14.57
N ALA A 298 -19.01 -2.61 -15.39
CA ALA A 298 -18.70 -3.88 -16.06
C ALA A 298 -18.37 -4.99 -15.04
N TYR A 299 -17.72 -4.64 -13.93
CA TYR A 299 -17.48 -5.56 -12.82
C TYR A 299 -18.81 -6.04 -12.20
N LYS A 300 -19.70 -5.10 -11.84
CA LYS A 300 -21.01 -5.42 -11.26
C LYS A 300 -21.87 -6.28 -12.22
N GLU A 301 -21.94 -5.91 -13.48
CA GLU A 301 -22.69 -6.64 -14.50
C GLU A 301 -22.28 -8.11 -14.58
N ARG A 302 -20.97 -8.38 -14.67
CA ARG A 302 -20.44 -9.76 -14.70
C ARG A 302 -20.78 -10.53 -13.44
N VAL A 303 -20.49 -9.96 -12.28
CA VAL A 303 -20.71 -10.63 -11.00
C VAL A 303 -22.19 -10.93 -10.76
N PHE A 304 -23.09 -10.00 -11.09
CA PHE A 304 -24.53 -10.22 -10.95
C PHE A 304 -25.09 -11.20 -11.98
N ALA A 305 -24.47 -11.31 -13.16
CA ALA A 305 -24.79 -12.35 -14.14
C ALA A 305 -24.26 -13.74 -13.75
N GLY A 306 -23.50 -13.85 -12.65
CA GLY A 306 -22.82 -15.10 -12.25
C GLY A 306 -21.58 -15.43 -13.07
N GLU A 307 -21.05 -14.43 -13.79
CA GLU A 307 -19.82 -14.55 -14.58
C GLU A 307 -18.60 -14.13 -13.76
N SER A 308 -17.43 -14.68 -14.09
CA SER A 308 -16.18 -14.30 -13.46
C SER A 308 -15.82 -12.83 -13.77
N PRO A 309 -15.47 -12.00 -12.79
CA PRO A 309 -14.99 -10.65 -13.04
C PRO A 309 -13.54 -10.62 -13.57
N ILE A 310 -12.84 -11.75 -13.56
CA ILE A 310 -11.44 -11.84 -14.02
C ILE A 310 -11.38 -11.49 -15.51
N LYS A 311 -10.53 -10.50 -15.83
CA LYS A 311 -10.26 -10.06 -17.18
C LYS A 311 -9.20 -10.92 -17.85
N ASP A 312 -8.09 -11.16 -17.14
CA ASP A 312 -6.94 -11.86 -17.67
C ASP A 312 -6.08 -12.44 -16.54
N SER A 313 -5.15 -13.31 -16.89
CA SER A 313 -4.25 -13.96 -15.93
C SER A 313 -2.92 -14.36 -16.58
N GLU A 314 -1.89 -14.49 -15.76
CA GLU A 314 -0.59 -15.03 -16.15
C GLU A 314 -0.12 -16.10 -15.15
N ILE A 315 0.69 -17.04 -15.63
CA ILE A 315 1.34 -18.05 -14.79
C ILE A 315 2.84 -17.78 -14.86
N LEU A 316 3.44 -17.52 -13.70
CA LEU A 316 4.86 -17.24 -13.60
C LEU A 316 5.69 -18.53 -13.77
N THR A 317 6.72 -18.46 -14.61
CA THR A 317 7.74 -19.51 -14.70
C THR A 317 8.61 -19.52 -13.44
N ASP A 318 9.35 -20.62 -13.22
CA ASP A 318 10.29 -20.71 -12.10
C ASP A 318 11.39 -19.66 -12.18
N GLU A 319 11.84 -19.29 -13.37
CA GLU A 319 12.83 -18.24 -13.60
C GLU A 319 12.27 -16.87 -13.25
N GLN A 320 11.06 -16.55 -13.71
CA GLN A 320 10.37 -15.30 -13.35
C GLN A 320 10.18 -15.18 -11.83
N ARG A 321 9.81 -16.27 -11.16
CA ARG A 321 9.65 -16.28 -9.69
C ARG A 321 10.97 -16.05 -8.95
N LYS A 322 12.08 -16.62 -9.44
CA LYS A 322 13.42 -16.36 -8.87
C LYS A 322 13.83 -14.91 -9.03
N SER A 323 13.65 -14.36 -10.23
CA SER A 323 13.95 -12.97 -10.51
C SER A 323 13.12 -12.02 -9.65
N GLU A 324 11.82 -12.30 -9.52
CA GLU A 324 10.93 -11.54 -8.65
C GLU A 324 11.33 -11.65 -7.17
N TYR A 325 11.69 -12.84 -6.69
CA TYR A 325 12.18 -12.99 -5.33
C TYR A 325 13.38 -12.07 -5.06
N ILE A 326 14.36 -12.02 -5.96
CA ILE A 326 15.52 -11.14 -5.82
C ILE A 326 15.07 -9.68 -5.78
N MET A 327 14.21 -9.29 -6.72
CA MET A 327 13.69 -7.93 -6.84
C MET A 327 12.94 -7.48 -5.57
N LEU A 328 12.12 -8.34 -4.98
CA LEU A 328 11.33 -8.01 -3.79
C LEU A 328 12.17 -8.09 -2.51
N ALA A 329 12.95 -9.17 -2.33
CA ALA A 329 13.68 -9.41 -1.10
C ALA A 329 14.78 -8.39 -0.83
N ILE A 330 15.44 -7.87 -1.87
CA ILE A 330 16.50 -6.87 -1.71
C ILE A 330 15.98 -5.57 -1.09
N ARG A 331 14.69 -5.26 -1.25
CA ARG A 331 14.03 -4.07 -0.72
C ARG A 331 13.58 -4.18 0.74
N MET A 332 13.91 -5.31 1.37
CA MET A 332 13.60 -5.56 2.77
C MET A 332 14.88 -5.65 3.62
N PRO A 333 14.83 -5.39 4.94
CA PRO A 333 16.00 -5.48 5.82
C PRO A 333 16.70 -6.83 5.83
N GLN A 334 15.97 -7.92 5.60
CA GLN A 334 16.52 -9.28 5.54
C GLN A 334 17.39 -9.48 4.29
N GLY A 335 17.06 -8.77 3.21
CA GLY A 335 17.75 -8.88 1.94
C GLY A 335 17.52 -10.20 1.22
N VAL A 336 18.38 -10.49 0.26
CA VAL A 336 18.33 -11.70 -0.57
C VAL A 336 19.22 -12.78 0.04
N ARG A 337 18.68 -13.99 0.20
CA ARG A 337 19.49 -15.15 0.63
C ARG A 337 20.52 -15.53 -0.44
N LYS A 338 21.79 -15.69 -0.05
CA LYS A 338 22.86 -16.09 -0.98
C LYS A 338 22.56 -17.40 -1.71
N ALA A 339 21.91 -18.34 -1.02
CA ALA A 339 21.51 -19.62 -1.62
C ALA A 339 20.49 -19.49 -2.79
N ALA A 340 19.84 -18.34 -2.92
CA ALA A 340 18.93 -18.05 -4.03
C ALA A 340 19.62 -17.38 -5.22
N LEU A 341 20.89 -16.99 -5.07
CA LEU A 341 21.69 -16.33 -6.11
C LEU A 341 22.55 -17.36 -6.86
N THR A 342 22.70 -17.14 -8.15
CA THR A 342 23.77 -17.79 -8.91
C THR A 342 25.12 -17.15 -8.56
N VAL A 343 26.23 -17.82 -8.86
CA VAL A 343 27.58 -17.28 -8.66
C VAL A 343 27.72 -15.94 -9.39
N ALA A 344 27.30 -15.87 -10.66
CA ALA A 344 27.37 -14.65 -11.46
C ALA A 344 26.54 -13.50 -10.86
N GLN A 345 25.35 -13.77 -10.36
CA GLN A 345 24.51 -12.76 -9.68
C GLN A 345 25.19 -12.21 -8.40
N TYR A 346 25.78 -13.10 -7.61
CA TYR A 346 26.53 -12.66 -6.44
C TYR A 346 27.78 -11.87 -6.81
N GLU A 347 28.56 -12.30 -7.81
CA GLU A 347 29.75 -11.58 -8.27
C GLU A 347 29.43 -10.15 -8.73
N ARG A 348 28.28 -9.93 -9.39
CA ARG A 348 27.82 -8.60 -9.79
C ARG A 348 27.57 -7.66 -8.58
N THR A 349 27.36 -8.20 -7.40
CA THR A 349 27.18 -7.38 -6.17
C THR A 349 28.48 -6.93 -5.55
N MET A 350 29.64 -7.47 -5.96
CA MET A 350 30.93 -7.23 -5.29
C MET A 350 31.37 -5.78 -5.30
N GLU A 351 31.14 -5.06 -6.41
CA GLU A 351 31.44 -3.62 -6.49
C GLU A 351 30.55 -2.79 -5.55
N TYR A 352 29.28 -3.19 -5.40
CA TYR A 352 28.33 -2.56 -4.48
C TYR A 352 28.65 -2.85 -3.00
N ILE A 353 29.22 -4.02 -2.71
CA ILE A 353 29.75 -4.33 -1.37
C ILE A 353 30.95 -3.45 -1.07
N LYS A 354 31.94 -3.37 -2.00
CA LYS A 354 33.12 -2.54 -1.82
C LYS A 354 32.80 -1.05 -1.65
N SER A 355 31.82 -0.55 -2.40
CA SER A 355 31.38 0.85 -2.36
C SER A 355 30.40 1.18 -1.23
N GLY A 356 30.06 0.19 -0.38
CA GLY A 356 29.21 0.35 0.81
C GLY A 356 27.72 0.54 0.52
N HIS A 357 27.24 0.11 -0.65
CA HIS A 357 25.81 0.08 -0.97
C HIS A 357 25.13 -1.21 -0.51
N VAL A 358 25.87 -2.29 -0.44
CA VAL A 358 25.40 -3.62 -0.05
C VAL A 358 26.16 -4.12 1.19
N ILE A 359 25.42 -4.66 2.14
CA ILE A 359 25.95 -5.39 3.29
C ILE A 359 26.03 -6.85 2.92
N ASP A 360 27.25 -7.41 2.99
CA ASP A 360 27.49 -8.84 2.84
C ASP A 360 27.41 -9.52 4.20
N ARG A 361 26.35 -10.28 4.44
CA ARG A 361 26.13 -11.07 5.64
C ARG A 361 26.50 -12.53 5.39
N GLU A 362 26.53 -13.35 6.42
CA GLU A 362 26.82 -14.78 6.29
C GLU A 362 25.91 -15.45 5.27
N ASP A 363 24.59 -15.35 5.42
CA ASP A 363 23.58 -16.04 4.60
C ASP A 363 22.85 -15.15 3.59
N SER A 364 23.04 -13.84 3.61
CA SER A 364 22.29 -12.91 2.79
C SER A 364 23.10 -11.68 2.39
N ILE A 365 22.63 -10.99 1.37
CA ILE A 365 23.02 -9.63 1.02
C ILE A 365 21.85 -8.68 1.26
N ALA A 366 22.10 -7.49 1.78
CA ALA A 366 21.09 -6.50 2.09
C ALA A 366 21.55 -5.09 1.71
N LEU A 367 20.62 -4.17 1.51
CA LEU A 367 20.94 -2.77 1.20
C LEU A 367 21.33 -1.98 2.45
N THR A 368 22.35 -1.12 2.32
CA THR A 368 22.58 -0.01 3.25
C THR A 368 21.58 1.13 2.97
N PRO A 369 21.45 2.15 3.82
CA PRO A 369 20.68 3.35 3.48
C PRO A 369 21.07 3.95 2.12
N LYS A 370 22.38 4.00 1.81
CA LYS A 370 22.90 4.43 0.52
C LYS A 370 22.53 3.47 -0.62
N GLY A 371 22.53 2.18 -0.36
CA GLY A 371 22.12 1.17 -1.34
C GLY A 371 20.65 1.21 -1.70
N ARG A 372 19.78 1.62 -0.77
CA ARG A 372 18.35 1.76 -1.01
C ARG A 372 18.02 2.79 -2.10
N LEU A 373 18.85 3.82 -2.25
CA LEU A 373 18.71 4.84 -3.29
C LEU A 373 18.89 4.30 -4.71
N ILE A 374 19.59 3.18 -4.86
CA ILE A 374 19.89 2.55 -6.15
C ILE A 374 19.35 1.14 -6.27
N ALA A 375 18.31 0.80 -5.48
CA ALA A 375 17.77 -0.55 -5.41
C ALA A 375 17.33 -1.10 -6.78
N ASP A 376 16.72 -0.26 -7.63
CA ASP A 376 16.26 -0.65 -8.96
C ASP A 376 17.43 -0.96 -9.89
N ARG A 377 18.43 -0.07 -9.92
CA ARG A 377 19.65 -0.27 -10.72
C ARG A 377 20.40 -1.52 -10.29
N LEU A 378 20.60 -1.70 -8.98
CA LEU A 378 21.24 -2.88 -8.44
C LEU A 378 20.51 -4.16 -8.86
N THR A 379 19.18 -4.15 -8.74
CA THR A 379 18.35 -5.30 -9.13
C THR A 379 18.49 -5.62 -10.62
N GLN A 380 18.44 -4.61 -11.49
CA GLN A 380 18.63 -4.80 -12.93
C GLN A 380 19.99 -5.40 -13.26
N GLU A 381 21.06 -4.89 -12.65
CA GLU A 381 22.41 -5.41 -12.87
C GLU A 381 22.59 -6.84 -12.31
N MET A 382 21.94 -7.17 -11.19
CA MET A 382 21.98 -8.55 -10.67
C MET A 382 21.26 -9.55 -11.59
N LEU A 383 20.19 -9.11 -12.25
CA LEU A 383 19.35 -9.98 -13.09
C LEU A 383 19.81 -10.03 -14.56
N ALA A 384 20.68 -9.09 -15.00
CA ALA A 384 21.25 -9.08 -16.35
C ALA A 384 22.16 -10.29 -16.58
#